data_cb10015257e4802887c9466486a781d8
#
_entry.id   cb10015257e4802887c9466486a781d8
#
_cell.length_a   1.000
_cell.length_b   1.000
_cell.length_c   1.000
_cell.angle_alpha   90.00
_cell.angle_beta   90.00
_cell.angle_gamma   90.00
#
_symmetry.space_group_name_H-M   'P 1'
#
loop_
_entity.id
_entity.type
_entity.pdbx_description
1 polymer ?
#
loop_
_entity_poly.entity_id
_entity_poly.type
_entity_poly.pdbx_seq_one_letter_code
_entity_poly.pdbx_strand_id
1 'polypeptide(L)'
;MQLSPDEICRLAYAEKPLPTEATVVDRSLYAEVRRLYDAWSVSKMTKEACAAAKTEALFQYRKDAFDYDRLLEAAQAGAALYRDIDAAVTAYNLCPSRENADRMIEVIYHVKKKQAQDFLKPENNKEESV
;
A
#
# COMPACT_ATOMS: atom_id res chain seq x y z
N MET A 1 8.25 -6.53 11.65
CA MET A 1 7.32 -7.55 12.17
C MET A 1 5.90 -7.14 11.83
N GLN A 2 5.17 -8.02 11.16
CA GLN A 2 3.81 -7.72 10.74
C GLN A 2 2.80 -8.16 11.80
N LEU A 3 1.86 -7.27 12.14
CA LEU A 3 0.81 -7.59 13.09
C LEU A 3 -0.22 -8.51 12.45
N SER A 4 -0.70 -9.50 13.21
CA SER A 4 -1.83 -10.31 12.78
C SER A 4 -3.15 -9.59 13.10
N PRO A 5 -4.24 -9.89 12.37
CA PRO A 5 -5.55 -9.33 12.71
C PRO A 5 -5.98 -9.64 14.14
N ASP A 6 -5.67 -10.83 14.64
CA ASP A 6 -6.02 -11.24 16.00
C ASP A 6 -5.29 -10.38 17.04
N GLU A 7 -4.03 -10.04 16.80
CA GLU A 7 -3.27 -9.17 17.69
C GLU A 7 -3.85 -7.75 17.71
N ILE A 8 -4.25 -7.23 16.56
CA ILE A 8 -4.87 -5.91 16.46
C ILE A 8 -6.18 -5.88 17.24
N CYS A 9 -7.02 -6.90 17.08
CA CYS A 9 -8.27 -7.01 17.83
C CYS A 9 -8.04 -7.11 19.34
N ARG A 10 -7.02 -7.85 19.74
CA ARG A 10 -6.65 -8.01 21.15
C ARG A 10 -6.21 -6.69 21.76
N LEU A 11 -5.38 -5.94 21.07
CA LEU A 11 -4.93 -4.63 21.52
C LEU A 11 -6.10 -3.65 21.61
N ALA A 12 -7.01 -3.69 20.63
CA ALA A 12 -8.21 -2.84 20.63
C ALA A 12 -9.11 -3.17 21.83
N TYR A 13 -9.32 -4.44 22.13
CA TYR A 13 -10.12 -4.86 23.27
C TYR A 13 -9.51 -4.40 24.59
N ALA A 14 -8.19 -4.52 24.72
CA ALA A 14 -7.46 -4.15 25.93
C ALA A 14 -7.19 -2.65 26.05
N GLU A 15 -7.59 -1.86 25.08
CA GLU A 15 -7.35 -0.40 25.02
C GLU A 15 -5.86 -0.05 25.02
N LYS A 16 -5.04 -0.92 24.46
CA LYS A 16 -3.60 -0.69 24.32
C LYS A 16 -3.27 -0.12 22.96
N PRO A 17 -2.29 0.80 22.87
CA PRO A 17 -1.94 1.40 21.59
C PRO A 17 -1.28 0.40 20.65
N LEU A 18 -1.42 0.64 19.33
CA LEU A 18 -0.70 -0.11 18.32
C LEU A 18 0.78 0.29 18.30
N PRO A 19 1.67 -0.62 17.86
CA PRO A 19 3.07 -0.28 17.61
C PRO A 19 3.20 0.85 16.58
N THR A 20 4.32 1.57 16.62
CA THR A 20 4.58 2.68 15.68
C THR A 20 4.68 2.19 14.23
N GLU A 21 5.06 0.94 14.02
CA GLU A 21 5.20 0.33 12.70
C GLU A 21 3.85 -0.02 12.05
N ALA A 22 2.74 0.12 12.78
CA ALA A 22 1.42 -0.23 12.27
C ALA A 22 1.09 0.60 11.01
N THR A 23 0.55 -0.08 10.00
CA THR A 23 0.17 0.56 8.74
C THR A 23 -1.16 1.29 8.89
N VAL A 24 -1.52 2.08 7.88
CA VAL A 24 -2.84 2.73 7.82
C VAL A 24 -3.96 1.69 7.89
N VAL A 25 -3.78 0.54 7.24
CA VAL A 25 -4.76 -0.55 7.25
C VAL A 25 -4.91 -1.13 8.65
N ASP A 26 -3.79 -1.36 9.35
CA ASP A 26 -3.80 -1.83 10.75
C ASP A 26 -4.55 -0.86 11.65
N ARG A 27 -4.28 0.43 11.51
CA ARG A 27 -4.92 1.48 12.31
C ARG A 27 -6.42 1.58 12.04
N SER A 28 -6.83 1.36 10.79
CA SER A 28 -8.25 1.35 10.42
C SER A 28 -9.00 0.20 11.07
N LEU A 29 -8.42 -1.00 11.08
CA LEU A 29 -9.02 -2.14 11.77
C LEU A 29 -9.11 -1.89 13.27
N TYR A 30 -8.05 -1.39 13.87
CA TYR A 30 -8.02 -1.08 15.30
C TYR A 30 -9.14 -0.11 15.68
N ALA A 31 -9.27 0.99 14.91
CA ALA A 31 -10.28 2.02 15.18
C ALA A 31 -11.70 1.46 15.06
N GLU A 32 -11.96 0.63 14.04
CA GLU A 32 -13.28 0.02 13.83
C GLU A 32 -13.63 -0.96 14.96
N VAL A 33 -12.69 -1.81 15.35
CA VAL A 33 -12.90 -2.78 16.44
C VAL A 33 -13.12 -2.04 17.77
N ARG A 34 -12.36 -0.97 18.02
CA ARG A 34 -12.58 -0.11 19.20
C ARG A 34 -13.99 0.46 19.21
N ARG A 35 -14.43 0.99 18.08
CA ARG A 35 -15.77 1.55 17.95
C ARG A 35 -16.85 0.50 18.25
N LEU A 36 -16.66 -0.72 17.74
CA LEU A 36 -17.61 -1.81 17.97
C LEU A 36 -17.66 -2.23 19.44
N TYR A 37 -16.52 -2.36 20.08
CA TYR A 37 -16.46 -2.72 21.50
C TYR A 37 -17.06 -1.63 22.39
N ASP A 38 -16.81 -0.36 22.06
CA ASP A 38 -17.40 0.75 22.80
C ASP A 38 -18.93 0.76 22.67
N ALA A 39 -19.45 0.55 21.45
CA ALA A 39 -20.90 0.49 21.23
C ALA A 39 -21.54 -0.69 21.98
N TRP A 40 -20.89 -1.83 21.99
CA TRP A 40 -21.38 -3.00 22.73
C TRP A 40 -21.35 -2.75 24.23
N SER A 41 -20.29 -2.17 24.76
CA SER A 41 -20.13 -1.95 26.21
C SER A 41 -21.18 -1.01 26.79
N VAL A 42 -21.72 -0.08 25.99
CA VAL A 42 -22.76 0.85 26.41
C VAL A 42 -24.16 0.42 25.93
N SER A 43 -24.31 -0.82 25.53
CA SER A 43 -25.58 -1.44 25.12
C SER A 43 -26.23 -0.79 23.89
N LYS A 44 -25.44 -0.13 23.04
CA LYS A 44 -25.91 0.40 21.76
C LYS A 44 -25.91 -0.64 20.65
N MET A 45 -25.36 -1.81 20.93
CA MET A 45 -25.21 -2.88 19.97
C MET A 45 -25.32 -4.22 20.71
N THR A 46 -25.96 -5.20 20.10
CA THR A 46 -26.03 -6.55 20.68
C THR A 46 -24.70 -7.28 20.46
N LYS A 47 -24.46 -8.32 21.23
CA LYS A 47 -23.27 -9.17 21.09
C LYS A 47 -23.20 -9.78 19.69
N GLU A 48 -24.33 -10.25 19.17
CA GLU A 48 -24.42 -10.85 17.84
C GLU A 48 -24.13 -9.85 16.74
N ALA A 49 -24.66 -8.64 16.84
CA ALA A 49 -24.41 -7.58 15.88
C ALA A 49 -22.94 -7.15 15.92
N CYS A 50 -22.35 -7.06 17.11
CA CYS A 50 -20.94 -6.73 17.28
C CYS A 50 -20.05 -7.80 16.64
N ALA A 51 -20.34 -9.07 16.86
CA ALA A 51 -19.58 -10.18 16.27
C ALA A 51 -19.68 -10.18 14.74
N ALA A 52 -20.87 -9.95 14.20
CA ALA A 52 -21.07 -9.87 12.75
C ALA A 52 -20.29 -8.70 12.12
N ALA A 53 -20.35 -7.52 12.74
CA ALA A 53 -19.64 -6.35 12.28
C ALA A 53 -18.11 -6.53 12.37
N LYS A 54 -17.64 -7.21 13.41
CA LYS A 54 -16.21 -7.54 13.56
C LYS A 54 -15.73 -8.47 12.45
N THR A 55 -16.53 -9.49 12.11
CA THR A 55 -16.22 -10.41 11.01
C THR A 55 -16.11 -9.64 9.70
N GLU A 56 -17.02 -8.72 9.43
CA GLU A 56 -16.99 -7.86 8.25
C GLU A 56 -15.75 -6.99 8.24
N ALA A 57 -15.38 -6.39 9.36
CA ALA A 57 -14.17 -5.57 9.49
C ALA A 57 -12.91 -6.38 9.21
N LEU A 58 -12.83 -7.63 9.68
CA LEU A 58 -11.72 -8.52 9.43
C LEU A 58 -11.61 -8.91 7.94
N PHE A 59 -12.74 -9.14 7.29
CA PHE A 59 -12.76 -9.42 5.86
C PHE A 59 -12.23 -8.22 5.07
N GLN A 60 -12.71 -7.02 5.40
CA GLN A 60 -12.24 -5.80 4.74
C GLN A 60 -10.76 -5.54 4.99
N TYR A 61 -10.28 -5.82 6.20
CA TYR A 61 -8.86 -5.69 6.53
C TYR A 61 -7.97 -6.55 5.63
N ARG A 62 -8.35 -7.81 5.42
CA ARG A 62 -7.56 -8.73 4.58
C ARG A 62 -7.45 -8.23 3.15
N LYS A 63 -8.55 -7.71 2.63
CA LYS A 63 -8.59 -7.13 1.30
C LYS A 63 -7.71 -5.88 1.22
N ASP A 64 -7.86 -4.97 2.17
CA ASP A 64 -7.14 -3.70 2.19
C ASP A 64 -5.63 -3.93 2.39
N ALA A 65 -5.26 -4.89 3.22
CA ALA A 65 -3.86 -5.23 3.44
C ALA A 65 -3.20 -5.77 2.16
N PHE A 66 -3.90 -6.60 1.41
CA PHE A 66 -3.42 -7.11 0.13
C PHE A 66 -3.24 -5.97 -0.87
N ASP A 67 -4.22 -5.09 -0.98
CA ASP A 67 -4.17 -3.94 -1.88
C ASP A 67 -3.07 -2.96 -1.46
N TYR A 68 -2.88 -2.75 -0.16
CA TYR A 68 -1.85 -1.86 0.37
C TYR A 68 -0.45 -2.33 -0.04
N ASP A 69 -0.15 -3.61 0.13
CA ASP A 69 1.17 -4.15 -0.22
C ASP A 69 1.46 -3.97 -1.71
N ARG A 70 0.47 -4.22 -2.54
CA ARG A 70 0.59 -4.08 -3.99
C ARG A 70 0.79 -2.62 -4.40
N LEU A 71 0.07 -1.70 -3.76
CA LEU A 71 0.22 -0.26 -4.01
C LEU A 71 1.58 0.25 -3.55
N LEU A 72 2.06 -0.27 -2.41
CA LEU A 72 3.38 0.10 -1.90
C LEU A 72 4.49 -0.33 -2.85
N GLU A 73 4.42 -1.55 -3.38
CA GLU A 73 5.38 -2.03 -4.37
C GLU A 73 5.38 -1.16 -5.62
N ALA A 74 4.20 -0.81 -6.13
CA ALA A 74 4.07 0.05 -7.29
C ALA A 74 4.65 1.44 -7.04
N ALA A 75 4.39 2.00 -5.85
CA ALA A 75 4.92 3.31 -5.47
C ALA A 75 6.45 3.29 -5.35
N GLN A 76 7.01 2.24 -4.77
CA GLN A 76 8.47 2.09 -4.64
C GLN A 76 9.14 1.95 -6.01
N ALA A 77 8.54 1.17 -6.91
CA ALA A 77 9.05 1.02 -8.26
C ALA A 77 9.01 2.34 -9.02
N GLY A 78 7.92 3.11 -8.89
CA GLY A 78 7.81 4.44 -9.49
C GLY A 78 8.84 5.41 -8.96
N ALA A 79 9.06 5.43 -7.65
CA ALA A 79 10.07 6.30 -7.03
C ALA A 79 11.49 5.97 -7.51
N ALA A 80 11.80 4.68 -7.70
CA ALA A 80 13.10 4.27 -8.23
C ALA A 80 13.31 4.77 -9.65
N LEU A 81 12.27 4.71 -10.50
CA LEU A 81 12.33 5.22 -11.87
C LEU A 81 12.57 6.73 -11.91
N TYR A 82 11.87 7.48 -11.05
CA TYR A 82 12.06 8.93 -10.97
C TYR A 82 13.46 9.30 -10.46
N ARG A 83 14.03 8.53 -9.56
CA ARG A 83 15.39 8.77 -9.08
C ARG A 83 16.41 8.68 -10.20
N ASP A 84 16.27 7.72 -11.09
CA ASP A 84 17.16 7.56 -12.24
C ASP A 84 17.09 8.77 -13.18
N ILE A 85 15.88 9.27 -13.44
CA ILE A 85 15.68 10.48 -14.25
C ILE A 85 16.33 11.67 -13.56
N ASP A 86 16.08 11.88 -12.29
CA ASP A 86 16.62 12.99 -11.52
C ASP A 86 18.16 12.98 -11.54
N ALA A 87 18.76 11.81 -11.35
CA ALA A 87 20.22 11.68 -11.39
C ALA A 87 20.80 12.05 -12.76
N ALA A 88 20.16 11.60 -13.84
CA ALA A 88 20.62 11.87 -15.21
C ALA A 88 20.47 13.35 -15.56
N VAL A 89 19.34 13.98 -15.18
CA VAL A 89 19.10 15.41 -15.42
C VAL A 89 20.08 16.26 -14.61
N THR A 90 20.33 15.91 -13.35
CA THR A 90 21.29 16.62 -12.50
C THR A 90 22.69 16.54 -13.09
N ALA A 91 23.12 15.36 -13.54
CA ALA A 91 24.43 15.21 -14.18
C ALA A 91 24.57 16.09 -15.42
N TYR A 92 23.55 16.16 -16.25
CA TYR A 92 23.56 17.02 -17.42
C TYR A 92 23.64 18.51 -17.04
N ASN A 93 22.86 18.93 -16.05
CA ASN A 93 22.86 20.34 -15.61
C ASN A 93 24.20 20.77 -15.02
N LEU A 94 24.88 19.86 -14.32
CA LEU A 94 26.21 20.13 -13.76
C LEU A 94 27.30 20.14 -14.82
N CYS A 95 27.18 19.27 -15.81
CA CYS A 95 28.15 19.16 -16.91
C CYS A 95 27.41 18.92 -18.23
N PRO A 96 27.02 19.99 -18.96
CA PRO A 96 26.27 19.88 -20.21
C PRO A 96 27.14 19.33 -21.33
N SER A 97 27.37 18.05 -21.36
CA SER A 97 28.12 17.35 -22.39
C SER A 97 27.17 16.51 -23.24
N ARG A 98 27.60 16.14 -24.44
CA ARG A 98 26.83 15.26 -25.30
C ARG A 98 26.63 13.90 -24.66
N GLU A 99 27.65 13.39 -23.98
CA GLU A 99 27.57 12.11 -23.25
C GLU A 99 26.48 12.12 -22.19
N ASN A 100 26.43 13.19 -21.39
CA ASN A 100 25.38 13.30 -20.34
C ASN A 100 24.01 13.56 -20.97
N ALA A 101 23.92 14.26 -22.08
CA ALA A 101 22.66 14.43 -22.81
C ALA A 101 22.15 13.11 -23.34
N ASP A 102 23.01 12.30 -23.95
CA ASP A 102 22.65 10.98 -24.47
C ASP A 102 22.17 10.06 -23.33
N ARG A 103 22.86 10.07 -22.20
CA ARG A 103 22.49 9.29 -21.04
C ARG A 103 21.12 9.70 -20.49
N MET A 104 20.86 10.99 -20.42
CA MET A 104 19.56 11.51 -19.97
C MET A 104 18.44 11.02 -20.89
N ILE A 105 18.65 11.09 -22.20
CA ILE A 105 17.67 10.63 -23.19
C ILE A 105 17.43 9.14 -23.06
N GLU A 106 18.48 8.34 -22.89
CA GLU A 106 18.36 6.88 -22.68
C GLU A 106 17.56 6.53 -21.43
N VAL A 107 17.84 7.22 -20.32
CA VAL A 107 17.13 6.97 -19.06
C VAL A 107 15.65 7.30 -19.21
N ILE A 108 15.32 8.45 -19.79
CA ILE A 108 13.93 8.86 -20.00
C ILE A 108 13.22 7.87 -20.93
N TYR A 109 13.85 7.47 -22.02
CA TYR A 109 13.29 6.51 -22.95
C TYR A 109 13.01 5.16 -22.26
N HIS A 110 13.97 4.69 -21.47
CA HIS A 110 13.83 3.42 -20.75
C HIS A 110 12.68 3.43 -19.75
N VAL A 111 12.54 4.53 -19.00
CA VAL A 111 11.45 4.70 -18.04
C VAL A 111 10.09 4.70 -18.75
N LYS A 112 9.96 5.45 -19.84
CA LYS A 112 8.72 5.51 -20.61
C LYS A 112 8.34 4.16 -21.20
N LYS A 113 9.33 3.43 -21.72
CA LYS A 113 9.13 2.09 -22.26
C LYS A 113 8.62 1.13 -21.18
N LYS A 114 9.22 1.18 -20.00
CA LYS A 114 8.81 0.33 -18.88
C LYS A 114 7.41 0.68 -18.40
N GLN A 115 7.07 1.96 -18.31
CA GLN A 115 5.72 2.39 -17.93
C GLN A 115 4.67 1.88 -18.92
N ALA A 116 4.97 1.94 -20.22
CA ALA A 116 4.07 1.42 -21.24
C ALA A 116 3.88 -0.09 -21.12
N GLN A 117 4.97 -0.83 -20.86
CA GLN A 117 4.90 -2.27 -20.65
C GLN A 117 4.06 -2.63 -19.43
N ASP A 118 4.27 -1.92 -18.32
CA ASP A 118 3.53 -2.14 -17.08
C ASP A 118 2.04 -1.83 -17.24
N PHE A 119 1.72 -0.82 -18.04
CA PHE A 119 0.33 -0.46 -18.32
C PHE A 119 -0.40 -1.55 -19.12
N LEU A 120 0.26 -2.14 -20.10
CA LEU A 120 -0.33 -3.15 -20.97
C LEU A 120 -0.32 -4.55 -20.37
N LYS A 121 0.66 -4.85 -19.54
CA LYS A 121 0.93 -6.19 -19.02
C LYS A 121 -0.25 -6.88 -18.35
N PRO A 122 -1.05 -6.25 -17.45
CA PRO A 122 -2.16 -6.93 -16.79
C PRO A 122 -3.23 -7.42 -17.77
N GLU A 123 -3.54 -6.63 -18.79
CA GLU A 123 -4.55 -6.98 -19.79
C GLU A 123 -4.05 -8.09 -20.71
N ASN A 124 -2.82 -7.98 -21.17
CA ASN A 124 -2.21 -8.98 -22.02
C ASN A 124 -2.11 -10.34 -21.33
N ASN A 125 -1.76 -10.36 -20.06
CA ASN A 125 -1.68 -11.59 -19.28
C ASN A 125 -3.04 -12.26 -19.13
N LYS A 126 -4.11 -11.50 -18.98
CA LYS A 126 -5.47 -12.02 -18.90
C LYS A 126 -5.92 -12.61 -20.22
N GLU A 127 -5.62 -11.95 -21.32
CA GLU A 127 -5.95 -12.43 -22.66
C GLU A 127 -5.20 -13.72 -23.00
N GLU A 128 -3.94 -13.81 -22.64
CA GLU A 128 -3.11 -14.97 -22.86
C GLU A 128 -3.58 -16.19 -22.06
N SER A 129 -4.19 -16.00 -20.91
CA SER A 129 -4.67 -17.07 -20.06
C SER A 129 -5.98 -17.69 -20.55
N VAL A 130 -6.61 -17.07 -21.52
CA VAL A 130 -7.80 -17.58 -22.17
C VAL A 130 -7.41 -18.40 -23.40
#